data_be1e2616a775b0cb9fb42f0901de129c
#
_entry.id   be1e2616a775b0cb9fb42f0901de129c
#
_cell.length_a   1.000
_cell.length_b   1.000
_cell.length_c   1.000
_cell.angle_alpha   90.00
_cell.angle_beta   90.00
_cell.angle_gamma   90.00
#
_symmetry.space_group_name_H-M   'P 1'
#
loop_
_entity.id
_entity.type
_entity.pdbx_description
1 polymer ?
#
loop_
_entity_poly.entity_id
_entity_poly.type
_entity_poly.pdbx_seq_one_letter_code
_entity_poly.pdbx_strand_id
1 'polypeptide(L)'
;MTYLPAAGRYADMTYRRCGRSGLQLPALSLGLWQNFGGDRPLETSRAIIHRAFDLGITHFDLANNYGPPYGSAEENFGRILAADLAAHRDELVISTKAGYDMWPGPYGNWGSRKYLLASLDQSLRRMGVEYVDIFYSHRFDPETPLEETMGALDTAVRQGKALYAGVSSYSGPRTREAAAILRVLGTRLLIHQPSYSLLNRWIEQELLDVLGEEGTGCITFSPLAQGLLTDRYLAGVPAGSRASRPGSMSADMLSEEMLSRVRALNEIARRRGQTLAEMALAWTLRDSRVTSTLVGASSVEQLEQNVQALRVPDFSAEELAEIDRHAIESRVNLWAASSEH
;
A
#
# COMPACT_ATOMS: atom_id res chain seq x y z
N MET A 1 20.57 -10.08 21.22
CA MET A 1 21.04 -10.97 20.12
C MET A 1 20.93 -10.20 18.84
N THR A 2 21.93 -10.28 17.99
CA THR A 2 21.88 -9.69 16.65
C THR A 2 20.85 -10.46 15.82
N TYR A 3 19.95 -9.75 15.10
CA TYR A 3 18.99 -10.38 14.20
C TYR A 3 19.73 -11.05 13.04
N LEU A 4 19.34 -12.28 12.74
CA LEU A 4 19.84 -13.05 11.59
C LEU A 4 18.63 -13.48 10.77
N PRO A 5 18.49 -12.96 9.53
CA PRO A 5 17.38 -13.32 8.66
C PRO A 5 17.35 -14.81 8.31
N ALA A 6 16.15 -15.36 8.10
CA ALA A 6 15.98 -16.74 7.66
C ALA A 6 16.71 -16.98 6.33
N ALA A 7 17.53 -18.03 6.25
CA ALA A 7 18.31 -18.33 5.04
C ALA A 7 17.42 -18.64 3.82
N GLY A 8 16.28 -19.28 4.04
CA GLY A 8 15.31 -19.64 2.99
C GLY A 8 14.23 -18.59 2.72
N ARG A 9 14.38 -17.33 3.18
CA ARG A 9 13.33 -16.30 3.15
C ARG A 9 12.69 -16.02 1.80
N TYR A 10 13.40 -16.29 0.70
CA TYR A 10 12.91 -16.03 -0.64
C TYR A 10 12.19 -17.22 -1.29
N ALA A 11 12.22 -18.41 -0.67
CA ALA A 11 11.78 -19.65 -1.32
C ALA A 11 10.27 -19.71 -1.59
N ASP A 12 9.46 -19.18 -0.65
CA ASP A 12 8.00 -19.31 -0.70
C ASP A 12 7.29 -18.01 -1.14
N MET A 13 8.04 -16.92 -1.33
CA MET A 13 7.48 -15.65 -1.77
C MET A 13 7.48 -15.54 -3.30
N THR A 14 6.32 -15.22 -3.86
CA THR A 14 6.21 -14.90 -5.28
C THR A 14 6.64 -13.45 -5.51
N TYR A 15 7.59 -13.23 -6.44
CA TYR A 15 8.00 -11.90 -6.88
C TYR A 15 7.45 -11.59 -8.25
N ARG A 16 6.83 -10.40 -8.40
CA ARG A 16 6.18 -9.95 -9.63
C ARG A 16 6.90 -8.72 -10.17
N ARG A 17 7.10 -8.68 -11.48
CA ARG A 17 7.72 -7.54 -12.14
C ARG A 17 6.83 -6.31 -12.03
N CYS A 18 7.42 -5.17 -11.68
CA CYS A 18 6.74 -3.89 -11.58
C CYS A 18 6.55 -3.29 -12.98
N GLY A 19 5.42 -3.53 -13.59
CA GLY A 19 5.15 -3.15 -14.98
C GLY A 19 6.22 -3.67 -15.95
N ARG A 20 6.72 -2.79 -16.82
CA ARG A 20 7.80 -3.08 -17.77
C ARG A 20 9.18 -2.66 -17.26
N SER A 21 9.36 -2.53 -15.95
CA SER A 21 10.65 -2.21 -15.34
C SER A 21 11.46 -3.46 -14.97
N GLY A 22 12.71 -3.27 -14.56
CA GLY A 22 13.56 -4.33 -14.02
C GLY A 22 13.24 -4.69 -12.56
N LEU A 23 12.54 -3.80 -11.83
CA LEU A 23 12.23 -4.03 -10.43
C LEU A 23 11.18 -5.13 -10.27
N GLN A 24 11.38 -6.00 -9.27
CA GLN A 24 10.40 -6.97 -8.83
C GLN A 24 9.96 -6.62 -7.39
N LEU A 25 8.68 -6.76 -7.10
CA LEU A 25 8.14 -6.63 -5.75
C LEU A 25 7.58 -7.98 -5.28
N PRO A 26 7.61 -8.27 -3.97
CA PRO A 26 6.90 -9.41 -3.41
C PRO A 26 5.40 -9.25 -3.66
N ALA A 27 4.69 -10.34 -3.89
CA ALA A 27 3.24 -10.31 -4.11
C ALA A 27 2.48 -9.65 -2.93
N LEU A 28 3.02 -9.77 -1.71
CA LEU A 28 2.58 -9.03 -0.53
C LEU A 28 3.69 -8.11 -0.05
N SER A 29 3.36 -6.84 0.20
CA SER A 29 4.25 -5.82 0.75
C SER A 29 3.74 -5.36 2.12
N LEU A 30 4.63 -4.92 3.01
CA LEU A 30 4.24 -4.46 4.34
C LEU A 30 4.03 -2.95 4.37
N GLY A 31 2.78 -2.52 4.64
CA GLY A 31 2.43 -1.12 4.86
C GLY A 31 2.62 -0.73 6.33
N LEU A 32 3.38 0.33 6.57
CA LEU A 32 3.78 0.78 7.90
C LEU A 32 2.89 1.92 8.44
N TRP A 33 1.62 1.94 8.06
CA TRP A 33 0.65 2.91 8.57
C TRP A 33 0.02 2.43 9.88
N GLN A 34 -0.32 3.33 10.80
CA GLN A 34 -1.08 3.15 12.06
C GLN A 34 -0.49 2.21 13.14
N ASN A 35 0.12 1.09 12.80
CA ASN A 35 0.63 0.12 13.79
C ASN A 35 2.14 0.30 14.07
N PHE A 36 2.79 1.23 13.39
CA PHE A 36 4.24 1.43 13.44
C PHE A 36 4.63 2.83 13.96
N GLY A 37 3.64 3.61 14.43
CA GLY A 37 3.84 4.94 15.00
C GLY A 37 4.40 4.93 16.43
N GLY A 38 4.52 6.14 16.99
CA GLY A 38 5.06 6.34 18.34
C GLY A 38 4.12 5.93 19.48
N ASP A 39 2.85 5.62 19.18
CA ASP A 39 1.85 5.11 20.11
C ASP A 39 1.90 3.59 20.31
N ARG A 40 2.84 2.90 19.64
CA ARG A 40 3.02 1.45 19.71
C ARG A 40 4.41 1.09 20.24
N PRO A 41 4.55 -0.03 20.98
CA PRO A 41 5.87 -0.50 21.41
C PRO A 41 6.75 -0.79 20.20
N LEU A 42 7.96 -0.24 20.19
CA LEU A 42 8.94 -0.43 19.11
C LEU A 42 9.26 -1.92 18.88
N GLU A 43 9.28 -2.72 19.94
CA GLU A 43 9.57 -4.16 19.87
C GLU A 43 8.49 -4.93 19.10
N THR A 44 7.22 -4.49 19.15
CA THR A 44 6.16 -5.08 18.33
C THR A 44 6.42 -4.80 16.86
N SER A 45 6.72 -3.55 16.51
CA SER A 45 7.07 -3.15 15.14
C SER A 45 8.30 -3.91 14.64
N ARG A 46 9.34 -4.03 15.50
CA ARG A 46 10.56 -4.79 15.20
C ARG A 46 10.26 -6.24 14.89
N ALA A 47 9.48 -6.92 15.74
CA ALA A 47 9.12 -8.33 15.54
C ALA A 47 8.36 -8.55 14.21
N ILE A 48 7.43 -7.65 13.87
CA ILE A 48 6.67 -7.72 12.62
C ILE A 48 7.60 -7.51 11.41
N ILE A 49 8.50 -6.52 11.45
CA ILE A 49 9.43 -6.20 10.35
C ILE A 49 10.43 -7.36 10.15
N HIS A 50 11.00 -7.90 11.22
CA HIS A 50 11.87 -9.09 11.13
C HIS A 50 11.13 -10.26 10.50
N ARG A 51 9.93 -10.55 10.99
CA ARG A 51 9.15 -11.67 10.46
C ARG A 51 8.74 -11.44 9.00
N ALA A 52 8.41 -10.22 8.61
CA ALA A 52 8.13 -9.87 7.22
C ALA A 52 9.32 -10.21 6.32
N PHE A 53 10.51 -9.79 6.71
CA PHE A 53 11.73 -10.08 5.94
C PHE A 53 12.04 -11.59 5.91
N ASP A 54 11.85 -12.31 7.03
CA ASP A 54 11.99 -13.77 7.10
C ASP A 54 11.00 -14.53 6.20
N LEU A 55 9.86 -13.92 5.88
CA LEU A 55 8.84 -14.44 4.97
C LEU A 55 9.01 -13.98 3.51
N GLY A 56 10.11 -13.28 3.20
CA GLY A 56 10.39 -12.79 1.85
C GLY A 56 9.67 -11.49 1.47
N ILE A 57 9.04 -10.81 2.42
CA ILE A 57 8.51 -9.47 2.20
C ILE A 57 9.68 -8.48 2.24
N THR A 58 10.12 -8.05 1.06
CA THR A 58 11.27 -7.14 0.90
C THR A 58 10.84 -5.69 0.73
N HIS A 59 9.56 -5.41 0.50
CA HIS A 59 9.05 -4.05 0.31
C HIS A 59 8.34 -3.53 1.55
N PHE A 60 8.83 -2.39 2.06
CA PHE A 60 8.31 -1.66 3.22
C PHE A 60 7.81 -0.29 2.74
N ASP A 61 6.51 -0.06 2.92
CA ASP A 61 5.82 1.11 2.39
C ASP A 61 5.47 2.10 3.50
N LEU A 62 6.05 3.29 3.42
CA LEU A 62 5.87 4.39 4.36
C LEU A 62 5.23 5.62 3.70
N ALA A 63 5.03 6.67 4.48
CA ALA A 63 4.77 8.03 4.05
C ALA A 63 5.23 9.00 5.15
N ASN A 64 5.52 10.25 4.75
CA ASN A 64 6.00 11.28 5.67
C ASN A 64 5.06 11.51 6.87
N ASN A 65 3.75 11.37 6.67
CA ASN A 65 2.72 11.59 7.69
C ASN A 65 2.24 10.31 8.40
N TYR A 66 2.91 9.14 8.20
CA TYR A 66 2.53 7.93 8.91
C TYR A 66 2.94 7.98 10.38
N GLY A 67 2.06 7.44 11.22
CA GLY A 67 2.17 7.46 12.68
C GLY A 67 0.84 7.04 13.31
N PRO A 68 0.36 7.63 14.41
CA PRO A 68 0.72 8.89 15.06
C PRO A 68 1.98 8.83 15.94
N PRO A 69 2.62 10.00 16.24
CA PRO A 69 2.49 11.27 15.53
C PRO A 69 3.08 11.21 14.12
N TYR A 70 2.79 12.21 13.25
CA TYR A 70 3.32 12.26 11.89
C TYR A 70 4.85 12.13 11.87
N GLY A 71 5.36 11.25 10.99
CA GLY A 71 6.78 10.94 10.86
C GLY A 71 7.29 9.83 11.77
N SER A 72 6.56 9.46 12.82
CA SER A 72 7.04 8.47 13.81
C SER A 72 7.19 7.06 13.23
N ALA A 73 6.40 6.70 12.20
CA ALA A 73 6.57 5.42 11.52
C ALA A 73 7.92 5.34 10.80
N GLU A 74 8.34 6.42 10.12
CA GLU A 74 9.65 6.51 9.48
C GLU A 74 10.80 6.52 10.51
N GLU A 75 10.63 7.21 11.65
CA GLU A 75 11.63 7.20 12.74
C GLU A 75 11.80 5.81 13.33
N ASN A 76 10.70 5.10 13.62
CA ASN A 76 10.73 3.75 14.17
C ASN A 76 11.34 2.76 13.18
N PHE A 77 10.94 2.84 11.90
CA PHE A 77 11.53 2.02 10.84
C PHE A 77 13.03 2.28 10.71
N GLY A 78 13.46 3.54 10.70
CA GLY A 78 14.87 3.92 10.63
C GLY A 78 15.71 3.35 11.79
N ARG A 79 15.16 3.36 13.01
CA ARG A 79 15.83 2.74 14.18
C ARG A 79 16.00 1.24 14.00
N ILE A 80 14.97 0.54 13.50
CA ILE A 80 15.02 -0.91 13.25
C ILE A 80 15.96 -1.21 12.10
N LEU A 81 15.90 -0.45 11.01
CA LEU A 81 16.78 -0.60 9.87
C LEU A 81 18.25 -0.48 10.27
N ALA A 82 18.60 0.58 11.00
CA ALA A 82 19.98 0.83 11.42
C ALA A 82 20.50 -0.26 12.39
N ALA A 83 19.63 -0.75 13.28
CA ALA A 83 20.04 -1.73 14.28
C ALA A 83 20.14 -3.17 13.74
N ASP A 84 19.23 -3.54 12.85
CA ASP A 84 18.99 -4.96 12.55
C ASP A 84 19.11 -5.30 11.06
N LEU A 85 18.84 -4.35 10.14
CA LEU A 85 18.74 -4.60 8.71
C LEU A 85 19.73 -3.79 7.86
N ALA A 86 20.64 -3.04 8.47
CA ALA A 86 21.60 -2.20 7.73
C ALA A 86 22.43 -2.99 6.71
N ALA A 87 22.85 -4.20 7.06
CA ALA A 87 23.61 -5.10 6.19
C ALA A 87 22.79 -5.65 5.01
N HIS A 88 21.46 -5.47 5.04
CA HIS A 88 20.52 -5.98 4.05
C HIS A 88 19.81 -4.85 3.27
N ARG A 89 20.31 -3.58 3.38
CA ARG A 89 19.68 -2.44 2.68
C ARG A 89 19.43 -2.71 1.21
N ASP A 90 20.36 -3.34 0.52
CA ASP A 90 20.29 -3.62 -0.92
C ASP A 90 19.32 -4.77 -1.26
N GLU A 91 18.87 -5.52 -0.27
CA GLU A 91 17.83 -6.54 -0.42
C GLU A 91 16.42 -5.97 -0.19
N LEU A 92 16.31 -4.71 0.27
CA LEU A 92 15.05 -4.07 0.62
C LEU A 92 14.63 -3.06 -0.44
N VAL A 93 13.33 -2.96 -0.66
CA VAL A 93 12.68 -1.85 -1.36
C VAL A 93 11.99 -0.99 -0.31
N ILE A 94 12.42 0.24 -0.15
CA ILE A 94 11.87 1.20 0.81
C ILE A 94 11.15 2.29 0.03
N SER A 95 9.86 2.49 0.30
CA SER A 95 9.10 3.57 -0.31
C SER A 95 8.59 4.58 0.71
N THR A 96 8.53 5.85 0.30
CA THR A 96 7.85 6.90 1.07
C THR A 96 7.10 7.85 0.15
N LYS A 97 6.23 8.68 0.73
CA LYS A 97 5.27 9.53 0.02
C LYS A 97 5.14 10.89 0.69
N ALA A 98 4.77 11.90 -0.09
CA ALA A 98 4.32 13.20 0.41
C ALA A 98 3.13 13.71 -0.40
N GLY A 99 2.17 14.39 0.25
CA GLY A 99 0.96 14.90 -0.40
C GLY A 99 -0.16 15.24 0.57
N TYR A 100 -0.14 14.68 1.78
CA TYR A 100 -1.07 15.01 2.87
C TYR A 100 -0.43 15.92 3.89
N ASP A 101 -1.23 16.47 4.82
CA ASP A 101 -0.76 17.36 5.88
C ASP A 101 0.42 16.77 6.65
N MET A 102 1.45 17.58 6.83
CA MET A 102 2.63 17.21 7.61
C MET A 102 3.03 18.27 8.64
N TRP A 103 2.88 19.54 8.32
CA TRP A 103 3.10 20.67 9.24
C TRP A 103 2.15 21.83 8.93
N PRO A 104 1.90 22.73 9.89
CA PRO A 104 0.99 23.86 9.68
C PRO A 104 1.51 24.88 8.67
N GLY A 105 0.60 25.62 8.06
CA GLY A 105 0.88 26.71 7.13
C GLY A 105 0.86 26.28 5.66
N PRO A 106 1.18 27.18 4.74
CA PRO A 106 0.91 27.01 3.30
C PRO A 106 1.88 26.07 2.59
N TYR A 107 2.91 25.56 3.27
CA TYR A 107 3.97 24.76 2.66
C TYR A 107 4.04 23.32 3.20
N GLY A 108 3.05 22.88 3.96
CA GLY A 108 3.06 21.61 4.66
C GLY A 108 2.09 20.56 4.10
N ASN A 109 1.59 20.74 2.87
CA ASN A 109 0.57 19.90 2.25
C ASN A 109 0.63 19.98 0.72
N TRP A 110 -0.07 19.05 0.02
CA TRP A 110 -0.32 19.01 -1.40
C TRP A 110 0.89 18.68 -2.28
N GLY A 111 0.89 19.13 -3.55
CA GLY A 111 1.79 18.66 -4.59
C GLY A 111 2.90 19.62 -4.99
N SER A 112 3.05 20.78 -4.33
CA SER A 112 4.07 21.76 -4.74
C SER A 112 5.48 21.18 -4.67
N ARG A 113 6.33 21.60 -5.60
CA ARG A 113 7.76 21.23 -5.62
C ARG A 113 8.46 21.52 -4.29
N LYS A 114 8.14 22.66 -3.66
CA LYS A 114 8.70 23.02 -2.37
C LYS A 114 8.36 22.00 -1.29
N TYR A 115 7.09 21.61 -1.21
CA TYR A 115 6.62 20.65 -0.20
C TYR A 115 7.18 19.24 -0.44
N LEU A 116 7.13 18.75 -1.68
CA LEU A 116 7.56 17.38 -1.99
C LEU A 116 9.06 17.18 -1.70
N LEU A 117 9.92 18.09 -2.14
CA LEU A 117 11.36 17.95 -1.93
C LEU A 117 11.74 18.13 -0.45
N ALA A 118 11.14 19.10 0.25
CA ALA A 118 11.36 19.27 1.68
C ALA A 118 10.91 18.06 2.49
N SER A 119 9.77 17.45 2.11
CA SER A 119 9.25 16.23 2.73
C SER A 119 10.17 15.05 2.52
N LEU A 120 10.67 14.83 1.29
CA LEU A 120 11.63 13.76 1.01
C LEU A 120 12.89 13.91 1.85
N ASP A 121 13.47 15.11 1.93
CA ASP A 121 14.66 15.38 2.74
C ASP A 121 14.42 15.10 4.24
N GLN A 122 13.22 15.39 4.74
CA GLN A 122 12.85 15.07 6.11
C GLN A 122 12.66 13.56 6.31
N SER A 123 12.04 12.86 5.35
CA SER A 123 11.84 11.41 5.37
C SER A 123 13.17 10.66 5.39
N LEU A 124 14.12 11.05 4.54
CA LEU A 124 15.47 10.47 4.51
C LEU A 124 16.18 10.63 5.86
N ARG A 125 16.07 11.84 6.48
CA ARG A 125 16.66 12.07 7.82
C ARG A 125 16.00 11.22 8.91
N ARG A 126 14.65 11.09 8.91
CA ARG A 126 13.93 10.26 9.90
C ARG A 126 14.31 8.79 9.78
N MET A 127 14.42 8.28 8.57
CA MET A 127 14.79 6.90 8.33
C MET A 127 16.30 6.64 8.44
N GLY A 128 17.13 7.69 8.43
CA GLY A 128 18.59 7.54 8.46
C GLY A 128 19.16 6.90 7.19
N VAL A 129 18.56 7.17 6.03
CA VAL A 129 18.98 6.61 4.72
C VAL A 129 19.36 7.75 3.75
N GLU A 130 20.24 7.44 2.80
CA GLU A 130 20.65 8.40 1.78
C GLU A 130 19.62 8.50 0.64
N TYR A 131 18.89 7.41 0.36
CA TYR A 131 17.86 7.34 -0.66
C TYR A 131 16.74 6.39 -0.28
N VAL A 132 15.57 6.58 -0.88
CA VAL A 132 14.49 5.59 -0.94
C VAL A 132 14.44 4.96 -2.32
N ASP A 133 13.92 3.74 -2.41
CA ASP A 133 13.76 3.08 -3.70
C ASP A 133 12.64 3.74 -4.50
N ILE A 134 11.50 4.05 -3.87
CA ILE A 134 10.37 4.66 -4.54
C ILE A 134 9.89 5.90 -3.76
N PHE A 135 9.77 7.04 -4.44
CA PHE A 135 9.15 8.23 -3.90
C PHE A 135 7.85 8.54 -4.63
N TYR A 136 6.75 8.69 -3.86
CA TYR A 136 5.42 8.92 -4.41
C TYR A 136 4.91 10.35 -4.21
N SER A 137 4.24 10.89 -5.23
CA SER A 137 3.18 11.87 -5.00
C SER A 137 1.98 11.13 -4.39
N HIS A 138 1.64 11.45 -3.13
CA HIS A 138 0.71 10.65 -2.30
C HIS A 138 -0.76 10.80 -2.74
N ARG A 139 -1.09 11.92 -3.40
CA ARG A 139 -2.39 12.20 -4.02
C ARG A 139 -2.25 13.26 -5.11
N PHE A 140 -3.23 13.32 -6.00
CA PHE A 140 -3.34 14.41 -6.96
C PHE A 140 -3.63 15.73 -6.24
N ASP A 141 -2.98 16.82 -6.69
CA ASP A 141 -3.23 18.19 -6.24
C ASP A 141 -3.90 18.96 -7.37
N PRO A 142 -5.20 19.31 -7.25
CA PRO A 142 -5.92 20.00 -8.33
C PRO A 142 -5.48 21.45 -8.54
N GLU A 143 -4.81 22.06 -7.55
CA GLU A 143 -4.40 23.49 -7.59
C GLU A 143 -2.95 23.69 -8.05
N THR A 144 -2.13 22.62 -8.05
CA THR A 144 -0.74 22.69 -8.52
C THR A 144 -0.64 22.13 -9.94
N PRO A 145 -0.01 22.84 -10.89
CA PRO A 145 0.26 22.30 -12.21
C PRO A 145 0.97 20.94 -12.11
N LEU A 146 0.45 19.95 -12.83
CA LEU A 146 0.96 18.56 -12.73
C LEU A 146 2.44 18.47 -13.13
N GLU A 147 2.89 19.34 -14.03
CA GLU A 147 4.29 19.47 -14.44
C GLU A 147 5.21 19.85 -13.27
N GLU A 148 4.73 20.67 -12.33
CA GLU A 148 5.50 21.03 -11.13
C GLU A 148 5.66 19.83 -10.22
N THR A 149 4.58 19.10 -9.95
CA THR A 149 4.57 17.90 -9.12
C THR A 149 5.46 16.81 -9.74
N MET A 150 5.31 16.51 -11.02
CA MET A 150 6.13 15.52 -11.72
C MET A 150 7.59 15.97 -11.84
N GLY A 151 7.84 17.27 -12.04
CA GLY A 151 9.18 17.85 -12.04
C GLY A 151 9.88 17.74 -10.67
N ALA A 152 9.12 17.71 -9.57
CA ALA A 152 9.67 17.43 -8.25
C ALA A 152 10.11 15.95 -8.12
N LEU A 153 9.28 15.00 -8.59
CA LEU A 153 9.64 13.58 -8.61
C LEU A 153 10.86 13.31 -9.50
N ASP A 154 10.91 13.89 -10.72
CA ASP A 154 12.08 13.79 -11.60
C ASP A 154 13.34 14.33 -10.92
N THR A 155 13.22 15.45 -10.22
CA THR A 155 14.35 16.04 -9.47
C THR A 155 14.84 15.11 -8.37
N ALA A 156 13.94 14.49 -7.61
CA ALA A 156 14.29 13.52 -6.56
C ALA A 156 15.09 12.33 -7.14
N VAL A 157 14.68 11.84 -8.31
CA VAL A 157 15.37 10.74 -9.01
C VAL A 157 16.75 11.20 -9.52
N ARG A 158 16.83 12.37 -10.19
CA ARG A 158 18.11 12.92 -10.71
C ARG A 158 19.11 13.24 -9.61
N GLN A 159 18.64 13.63 -8.42
CA GLN A 159 19.51 13.86 -7.26
C GLN A 159 19.94 12.57 -6.56
N GLY A 160 19.46 11.39 -7.00
CA GLY A 160 19.76 10.12 -6.37
C GLY A 160 19.10 9.92 -4.99
N LYS A 161 18.12 10.77 -4.63
CA LYS A 161 17.35 10.66 -3.38
C LYS A 161 16.20 9.66 -3.46
N ALA A 162 15.81 9.31 -4.68
CA ALA A 162 14.91 8.21 -4.99
C ALA A 162 15.43 7.48 -6.23
N LEU A 163 15.24 6.17 -6.31
CA LEU A 163 15.59 5.41 -7.52
C LEU A 163 14.46 5.48 -8.56
N TYR A 164 13.22 5.55 -8.09
CA TYR A 164 12.03 5.52 -8.93
C TYR A 164 10.97 6.51 -8.47
N ALA A 165 10.15 6.97 -9.41
CA ALA A 165 8.99 7.82 -9.18
C ALA A 165 7.69 7.01 -9.19
N GLY A 166 6.77 7.31 -8.26
CA GLY A 166 5.43 6.74 -8.18
C GLY A 166 4.36 7.79 -7.95
N VAL A 167 3.11 7.42 -8.20
CA VAL A 167 1.92 8.21 -7.84
C VAL A 167 0.93 7.36 -7.06
N SER A 168 0.07 7.98 -6.28
CA SER A 168 -0.97 7.29 -5.50
C SER A 168 -2.31 8.00 -5.65
N SER A 169 -3.39 7.23 -5.76
CA SER A 169 -4.77 7.74 -5.83
C SER A 169 -5.05 8.74 -6.96
N TYR A 170 -4.35 8.63 -8.07
CA TYR A 170 -4.63 9.39 -9.31
C TYR A 170 -5.70 8.66 -10.14
N SER A 171 -6.56 9.39 -10.84
CA SER A 171 -7.46 8.81 -11.84
C SER A 171 -6.68 8.23 -13.04
N GLY A 172 -7.32 7.41 -13.87
CA GLY A 172 -6.72 6.90 -15.10
C GLY A 172 -6.16 7.99 -16.01
N PRO A 173 -6.97 9.03 -16.39
CA PRO A 173 -6.50 10.15 -17.19
C PRO A 173 -5.31 10.89 -16.56
N ARG A 174 -5.35 11.19 -15.26
CA ARG A 174 -4.25 11.88 -14.57
C ARG A 174 -2.98 11.03 -14.46
N THR A 175 -3.14 9.72 -14.36
CA THR A 175 -2.00 8.80 -14.40
C THR A 175 -1.32 8.80 -15.77
N ARG A 176 -2.10 8.80 -16.86
CA ARG A 176 -1.58 8.89 -18.23
C ARG A 176 -0.85 10.22 -18.46
N GLU A 177 -1.44 11.32 -18.01
CA GLU A 177 -0.83 12.66 -18.07
C GLU A 177 0.50 12.72 -17.30
N ALA A 178 0.52 12.24 -16.05
CA ALA A 178 1.72 12.18 -15.22
C ALA A 178 2.82 11.32 -15.88
N ALA A 179 2.47 10.17 -16.44
CA ALA A 179 3.42 9.31 -17.15
C ALA A 179 3.99 9.99 -18.40
N ALA A 180 3.17 10.75 -19.14
CA ALA A 180 3.62 11.50 -20.31
C ALA A 180 4.60 12.62 -19.92
N ILE A 181 4.29 13.40 -18.88
CA ILE A 181 5.17 14.47 -18.39
C ILE A 181 6.51 13.88 -17.92
N LEU A 182 6.49 12.84 -17.08
CA LEU A 182 7.73 12.20 -16.60
C LEU A 182 8.57 11.64 -17.76
N ARG A 183 7.94 11.08 -18.79
CA ARG A 183 8.64 10.56 -19.98
C ARG A 183 9.37 11.68 -20.74
N VAL A 184 8.77 12.86 -20.87
CA VAL A 184 9.40 14.04 -21.48
C VAL A 184 10.61 14.49 -20.65
N LEU A 185 10.51 14.42 -19.32
CA LEU A 185 11.62 14.75 -18.41
C LEU A 185 12.72 13.69 -18.40
N GLY A 186 12.49 12.49 -18.96
CA GLY A 186 13.45 11.39 -19.00
C GLY A 186 13.37 10.42 -17.82
N THR A 187 12.43 10.62 -16.91
CA THR A 187 12.10 9.69 -15.83
C THR A 187 10.83 8.91 -16.19
N ARG A 188 10.77 7.61 -15.84
CA ARG A 188 9.56 6.81 -16.06
C ARG A 188 8.72 6.75 -14.80
N LEU A 189 7.39 6.80 -14.96
CA LEU A 189 6.47 6.43 -13.89
C LEU A 189 6.58 4.92 -13.65
N LEU A 190 7.17 4.52 -12.51
CA LEU A 190 7.37 3.12 -12.19
C LEU A 190 6.07 2.44 -11.78
N ILE A 191 5.31 3.07 -10.88
CA ILE A 191 4.26 2.40 -10.14
C ILE A 191 3.15 3.38 -9.71
N HIS A 192 1.92 2.88 -9.68
CA HIS A 192 0.77 3.55 -9.10
C HIS A 192 0.26 2.78 -7.88
N GLN A 193 -0.07 3.49 -6.80
CA GLN A 193 -0.62 2.92 -5.58
C GLN A 193 -2.09 3.34 -5.39
N PRO A 194 -3.09 2.55 -5.85
CA PRO A 194 -4.51 2.80 -5.63
C PRO A 194 -5.08 2.00 -4.46
N SER A 195 -6.22 2.46 -3.89
CA SER A 195 -7.06 1.63 -3.03
C SER A 195 -7.81 0.59 -3.86
N TYR A 196 -7.82 -0.67 -3.41
CA TYR A 196 -8.49 -1.76 -4.13
C TYR A 196 -8.88 -2.90 -3.20
N SER A 197 -10.09 -3.40 -3.33
CA SER A 197 -10.58 -4.56 -2.58
C SER A 197 -11.83 -5.14 -3.26
N LEU A 198 -12.34 -6.26 -2.75
CA LEU A 198 -13.64 -6.84 -3.16
C LEU A 198 -14.82 -5.85 -3.08
N LEU A 199 -14.73 -4.82 -2.23
CA LEU A 199 -15.77 -3.82 -1.99
C LEU A 199 -15.44 -2.43 -2.56
N ASN A 200 -14.27 -2.29 -3.21
CA ASN A 200 -13.78 -1.05 -3.81
C ASN A 200 -13.06 -1.37 -5.11
N ARG A 201 -13.77 -1.33 -6.22
CA ARG A 201 -13.35 -1.86 -7.53
C ARG A 201 -13.13 -0.77 -8.61
N TRP A 202 -13.06 0.48 -8.22
CA TRP A 202 -12.98 1.62 -9.14
C TRP A 202 -11.83 1.54 -10.15
N ILE A 203 -10.71 0.88 -9.80
CA ILE A 203 -9.56 0.77 -10.68
C ILE A 203 -9.79 -0.13 -11.91
N GLU A 204 -10.80 -1.03 -11.85
CA GLU A 204 -11.11 -1.97 -12.93
C GLU A 204 -11.76 -1.28 -14.14
N GLN A 205 -12.36 -0.09 -13.97
CA GLN A 205 -13.06 0.61 -15.03
C GLN A 205 -12.12 1.19 -16.10
N GLU A 206 -10.96 1.72 -15.69
CA GLU A 206 -10.03 2.39 -16.60
C GLU A 206 -8.57 2.29 -16.14
N LEU A 207 -8.30 2.47 -14.83
CA LEU A 207 -6.94 2.65 -14.34
C LEU A 207 -6.03 1.45 -14.65
N LEU A 208 -6.51 0.22 -14.48
CA LEU A 208 -5.70 -0.97 -14.78
C LEU A 208 -5.31 -1.05 -16.25
N ASP A 209 -6.18 -0.61 -17.17
CA ASP A 209 -5.88 -0.57 -18.60
C ASP A 209 -4.81 0.47 -18.90
N VAL A 210 -4.94 1.67 -18.32
CA VAL A 210 -3.91 2.73 -18.42
C VAL A 210 -2.55 2.24 -17.91
N LEU A 211 -2.51 1.56 -16.78
CA LEU A 211 -1.26 1.03 -16.22
C LEU A 211 -0.65 -0.03 -17.13
N GLY A 212 -1.46 -0.90 -17.72
CA GLY A 212 -1.02 -1.89 -18.71
C GLY A 212 -0.42 -1.24 -19.96
N GLU A 213 -1.09 -0.24 -20.52
CA GLU A 213 -0.65 0.53 -21.69
C GLU A 213 0.67 1.27 -21.42
N GLU A 214 0.78 1.96 -20.30
CA GLU A 214 1.98 2.69 -19.90
C GLU A 214 3.13 1.77 -19.46
N GLY A 215 2.84 0.52 -19.12
CA GLY A 215 3.81 -0.42 -18.53
C GLY A 215 4.22 -0.02 -17.12
N THR A 216 3.30 0.59 -16.40
CA THR A 216 3.44 1.02 -15.01
C THR A 216 2.95 -0.09 -14.08
N GLY A 217 3.66 -0.36 -13.00
CA GLY A 217 3.24 -1.32 -11.98
C GLY A 217 2.04 -0.82 -11.17
N CYS A 218 1.34 -1.75 -10.53
CA CYS A 218 0.23 -1.46 -9.62
C CYS A 218 0.49 -2.11 -8.26
N ILE A 219 0.48 -1.31 -7.19
CA ILE A 219 0.50 -1.82 -5.82
C ILE A 219 -0.74 -1.35 -5.08
N THR A 220 -1.56 -2.28 -4.62
CA THR A 220 -2.86 -1.94 -4.05
C THR A 220 -2.79 -1.77 -2.54
N PHE A 221 -3.53 -0.79 -1.99
CA PHE A 221 -3.67 -0.63 -0.55
C PHE A 221 -5.13 -0.81 -0.09
N SER A 222 -5.34 -1.01 1.20
CA SER A 222 -6.63 -1.32 1.82
C SER A 222 -7.35 -2.55 1.24
N PRO A 223 -6.65 -3.66 0.95
CA PRO A 223 -7.26 -4.84 0.32
C PRO A 223 -8.32 -5.52 1.19
N LEU A 224 -8.26 -5.31 2.51
CA LEU A 224 -9.24 -5.83 3.48
C LEU A 224 -10.33 -4.82 3.83
N ALA A 225 -10.50 -3.74 3.06
CA ALA A 225 -11.52 -2.70 3.29
C ALA A 225 -11.58 -2.27 4.77
N GLN A 226 -10.41 -1.92 5.34
CA GLN A 226 -10.25 -1.52 6.76
C GLN A 226 -10.66 -2.58 7.78
N GLY A 227 -10.69 -3.84 7.39
CA GLY A 227 -11.04 -4.97 8.24
C GLY A 227 -12.46 -5.50 8.01
N LEU A 228 -13.27 -4.91 7.13
CA LEU A 228 -14.57 -5.44 6.74
C LEU A 228 -14.46 -6.84 6.11
N LEU A 229 -13.42 -7.07 5.33
CA LEU A 229 -13.14 -8.35 4.68
C LEU A 229 -12.32 -9.28 5.59
N THR A 230 -12.72 -9.33 6.86
CA THR A 230 -12.23 -10.28 7.86
C THR A 230 -13.42 -10.86 8.61
N ASP A 231 -13.20 -11.90 9.41
CA ASP A 231 -14.22 -12.49 10.27
C ASP A 231 -14.65 -11.59 11.45
N ARG A 232 -13.88 -10.51 11.70
CA ARG A 232 -14.06 -9.61 12.84
C ARG A 232 -15.47 -9.04 12.99
N TYR A 233 -16.13 -8.72 11.87
CA TYR A 233 -17.44 -8.04 11.85
C TYR A 233 -18.61 -8.98 11.52
N LEU A 234 -18.37 -10.27 11.28
CA LEU A 234 -19.42 -11.24 10.91
C LEU A 234 -20.47 -11.42 12.02
N ALA A 235 -20.06 -11.32 13.29
CA ALA A 235 -20.92 -11.45 14.47
C ALA A 235 -21.38 -10.09 15.06
N GLY A 236 -21.07 -8.97 14.41
CA GLY A 236 -21.34 -7.61 14.88
C GLY A 236 -20.07 -6.78 15.08
N VAL A 237 -20.21 -5.58 15.65
CA VAL A 237 -19.10 -4.65 15.87
C VAL A 237 -18.44 -4.92 17.24
N PRO A 238 -17.20 -5.45 17.29
CA PRO A 238 -16.52 -5.67 18.56
C PRO A 238 -16.16 -4.35 19.24
N ALA A 239 -16.25 -4.29 20.55
CA ALA A 239 -15.75 -3.16 21.33
C ALA A 239 -14.24 -2.98 21.11
N GLY A 240 -13.78 -1.73 20.90
CA GLY A 240 -12.37 -1.42 20.63
C GLY A 240 -11.91 -1.66 19.20
N SER A 241 -12.78 -2.14 18.30
CA SER A 241 -12.49 -2.22 16.87
C SER A 241 -12.35 -0.82 16.23
N ARG A 242 -11.84 -0.74 14.99
CA ARG A 242 -11.82 0.54 14.24
C ARG A 242 -13.21 1.13 14.09
N ALA A 243 -14.21 0.30 13.84
CA ALA A 243 -15.61 0.73 13.69
C ALA A 243 -16.22 1.33 14.97
N SER A 244 -15.63 1.06 16.15
CA SER A 244 -16.06 1.66 17.42
C SER A 244 -15.39 3.01 17.71
N ARG A 245 -14.46 3.49 16.83
CA ARG A 245 -13.75 4.76 16.99
C ARG A 245 -14.36 5.84 16.09
N PRO A 246 -14.63 7.06 16.60
CA PRO A 246 -15.13 8.16 15.77
C PRO A 246 -14.21 8.43 14.56
N GLY A 247 -14.80 8.56 13.36
CA GLY A 247 -14.08 8.99 12.15
C GLY A 247 -13.32 7.91 11.38
N SER A 248 -13.35 6.64 11.82
CA SER A 248 -12.59 5.58 11.14
C SER A 248 -13.41 4.72 10.16
N MET A 249 -14.71 4.62 10.37
CA MET A 249 -15.67 3.93 9.47
C MET A 249 -17.03 4.62 9.59
N SER A 250 -17.75 4.80 8.48
CA SER A 250 -19.12 5.31 8.50
C SER A 250 -20.10 4.22 8.94
N ALA A 251 -21.23 4.63 9.52
CA ALA A 251 -22.30 3.69 9.90
C ALA A 251 -22.82 2.90 8.68
N ASP A 252 -22.80 3.50 7.49
CA ASP A 252 -23.24 2.87 6.24
C ASP A 252 -22.37 1.69 5.82
N MET A 253 -21.09 1.70 6.20
CA MET A 253 -20.17 0.57 5.94
C MET A 253 -20.51 -0.68 6.76
N LEU A 254 -21.37 -0.57 7.75
CA LEU A 254 -21.82 -1.66 8.62
C LEU A 254 -23.32 -1.93 8.50
N SER A 255 -23.95 -1.48 7.39
CA SER A 255 -25.34 -1.79 7.10
C SER A 255 -25.55 -3.30 6.99
N GLU A 256 -26.77 -3.79 7.31
CA GLU A 256 -27.10 -5.21 7.21
C GLU A 256 -26.92 -5.73 5.76
N GLU A 257 -27.16 -4.88 4.77
CA GLU A 257 -26.90 -5.21 3.38
C GLU A 257 -25.40 -5.50 3.14
N MET A 258 -24.51 -4.62 3.65
CA MET A 258 -23.06 -4.82 3.55
C MET A 258 -22.62 -6.09 4.28
N LEU A 259 -23.09 -6.29 5.51
CA LEU A 259 -22.77 -7.47 6.30
C LEU A 259 -23.27 -8.77 5.64
N SER A 260 -24.43 -8.74 4.99
CA SER A 260 -24.94 -9.88 4.21
C SER A 260 -23.99 -10.26 3.06
N ARG A 261 -23.47 -9.26 2.30
CA ARG A 261 -22.46 -9.49 1.26
C ARG A 261 -21.17 -10.07 1.83
N VAL A 262 -20.67 -9.51 2.93
CA VAL A 262 -19.46 -9.99 3.60
C VAL A 262 -19.64 -11.45 4.07
N ARG A 263 -20.80 -11.80 4.62
CA ARG A 263 -21.11 -13.20 5.01
C ARG A 263 -21.12 -14.13 3.79
N ALA A 264 -21.72 -13.72 2.68
CA ALA A 264 -21.73 -14.52 1.44
C ALA A 264 -20.30 -14.74 0.92
N LEU A 265 -19.47 -13.71 0.88
CA LEU A 265 -18.06 -13.82 0.52
C LEU A 265 -17.29 -14.74 1.49
N ASN A 266 -17.60 -14.71 2.77
CA ASN A 266 -16.99 -15.61 3.76
C ASN A 266 -17.36 -17.07 3.53
N GLU A 267 -18.58 -17.37 3.09
CA GLU A 267 -18.97 -18.74 2.75
C GLU A 267 -18.22 -19.27 1.51
N ILE A 268 -17.93 -18.40 0.54
CA ILE A 268 -17.08 -18.75 -0.60
C ILE A 268 -15.65 -19.06 -0.11
N ALA A 269 -15.07 -18.18 0.72
CA ALA A 269 -13.74 -18.37 1.29
C ALA A 269 -13.63 -19.72 2.03
N ARG A 270 -14.64 -20.06 2.85
CA ARG A 270 -14.67 -21.32 3.60
C ARG A 270 -14.66 -22.55 2.68
N ARG A 271 -15.42 -22.52 1.58
CA ARG A 271 -15.40 -23.62 0.58
C ARG A 271 -14.04 -23.78 -0.09
N ARG A 272 -13.29 -22.68 -0.23
CA ARG A 272 -11.91 -22.66 -0.72
C ARG A 272 -10.88 -23.12 0.31
N GLY A 273 -11.30 -23.39 1.56
CA GLY A 273 -10.39 -23.68 2.66
C GLY A 273 -9.57 -22.48 3.13
N GLN A 274 -10.07 -21.27 2.87
CA GLN A 274 -9.43 -20.00 3.21
C GLN A 274 -10.26 -19.22 4.23
N THR A 275 -9.62 -18.34 5.00
CA THR A 275 -10.32 -17.26 5.68
C THR A 275 -10.76 -16.22 4.66
N LEU A 276 -11.74 -15.39 5.03
CA LEU A 276 -12.17 -14.27 4.16
C LEU A 276 -11.02 -13.31 3.83
N ALA A 277 -10.14 -13.05 4.80
CA ALA A 277 -8.96 -12.20 4.59
C ALA A 277 -7.98 -12.81 3.57
N GLU A 278 -7.68 -14.10 3.67
CA GLU A 278 -6.81 -14.79 2.72
C GLU A 278 -7.40 -14.77 1.30
N MET A 279 -8.70 -15.07 1.16
CA MET A 279 -9.38 -15.00 -0.14
C MET A 279 -9.38 -13.57 -0.69
N ALA A 280 -9.64 -12.55 0.13
CA ALA A 280 -9.65 -11.16 -0.32
C ALA A 280 -8.27 -10.71 -0.81
N LEU A 281 -7.20 -11.10 -0.13
CA LEU A 281 -5.82 -10.81 -0.56
C LEU A 281 -5.47 -11.55 -1.86
N ALA A 282 -5.77 -12.84 -1.96
CA ALA A 282 -5.56 -13.62 -3.18
C ALA A 282 -6.34 -13.01 -4.36
N TRP A 283 -7.59 -12.57 -4.11
CA TRP A 283 -8.43 -11.96 -5.12
C TRP A 283 -7.85 -10.65 -5.67
N THR A 284 -7.26 -9.78 -4.84
CA THR A 284 -6.61 -8.55 -5.34
C THR A 284 -5.44 -8.85 -6.26
N LEU A 285 -4.78 -9.99 -6.07
CA LEU A 285 -3.62 -10.42 -6.84
C LEU A 285 -3.98 -11.25 -8.09
N ARG A 286 -5.28 -11.56 -8.34
CA ARG A 286 -5.73 -12.37 -9.47
C ARG A 286 -5.44 -11.73 -10.83
N ASP A 287 -5.48 -10.39 -10.89
CA ASP A 287 -5.16 -9.65 -12.10
C ASP A 287 -3.63 -9.50 -12.21
N SER A 288 -3.08 -9.94 -13.31
CA SER A 288 -1.63 -9.92 -13.56
C SER A 288 -1.04 -8.49 -13.63
N ARG A 289 -1.89 -7.46 -13.82
CA ARG A 289 -1.50 -6.05 -13.79
C ARG A 289 -1.24 -5.54 -12.37
N VAL A 290 -1.79 -6.22 -11.35
CA VAL A 290 -1.49 -5.93 -9.94
C VAL A 290 -0.17 -6.61 -9.57
N THR A 291 0.85 -5.80 -9.34
CA THR A 291 2.19 -6.26 -8.99
C THR A 291 2.26 -6.78 -7.56
N SER A 292 1.68 -6.03 -6.63
CA SER A 292 1.75 -6.32 -5.19
C SER A 292 0.52 -5.79 -4.46
N THR A 293 0.27 -6.32 -3.28
CA THR A 293 -0.80 -5.86 -2.38
C THR A 293 -0.21 -5.52 -1.02
N LEU A 294 -0.48 -4.32 -0.52
CA LEU A 294 -0.05 -3.86 0.79
C LEU A 294 -0.91 -4.46 1.89
N VAL A 295 -0.26 -5.13 2.82
CA VAL A 295 -0.89 -5.63 4.04
C VAL A 295 -0.40 -4.84 5.25
N GLY A 296 -1.30 -4.50 6.17
CA GLY A 296 -0.96 -4.02 7.50
C GLY A 296 -1.05 -5.18 8.49
N ALA A 297 -0.21 -5.18 9.51
CA ALA A 297 -0.26 -6.15 10.59
C ALA A 297 -0.13 -5.44 11.95
N SER A 298 -0.83 -5.93 12.96
CA SER A 298 -0.72 -5.49 14.35
C SER A 298 0.00 -6.52 15.24
N SER A 299 0.28 -7.69 14.70
CA SER A 299 1.08 -8.76 15.31
C SER A 299 1.75 -9.63 14.26
N VAL A 300 2.71 -10.44 14.69
CA VAL A 300 3.41 -11.43 13.85
C VAL A 300 2.41 -12.48 13.32
N GLU A 301 1.51 -12.95 14.15
CA GLU A 301 0.50 -13.95 13.79
C GLU A 301 -0.42 -13.44 12.67
N GLN A 302 -0.84 -12.16 12.74
CA GLN A 302 -1.65 -11.56 11.68
C GLN A 302 -0.89 -11.46 10.37
N LEU A 303 0.40 -11.13 10.41
CA LEU A 303 1.25 -11.11 9.22
C LEU A 303 1.37 -12.51 8.60
N GLU A 304 1.64 -13.52 9.41
CA GLU A 304 1.73 -14.90 8.97
C GLU A 304 0.43 -15.40 8.34
N GLN A 305 -0.72 -15.06 8.93
CA GLN A 305 -2.03 -15.35 8.35
C GLN A 305 -2.22 -14.68 6.99
N ASN A 306 -1.85 -13.41 6.85
CA ASN A 306 -1.96 -12.71 5.55
C ASN A 306 -1.14 -13.41 4.46
N VAL A 307 0.06 -13.92 4.79
CA VAL A 307 0.92 -14.61 3.82
C VAL A 307 0.32 -15.95 3.35
N GLN A 308 -0.56 -16.59 4.14
CA GLN A 308 -1.26 -17.81 3.70
C GLN A 308 -2.13 -17.59 2.45
N ALA A 309 -2.54 -16.35 2.16
CA ALA A 309 -3.27 -16.00 0.93
C ALA A 309 -2.55 -16.48 -0.34
N LEU A 310 -1.21 -16.55 -0.32
CA LEU A 310 -0.40 -16.97 -1.46
C LEU A 310 -0.39 -18.48 -1.72
N ARG A 311 -0.96 -19.30 -0.81
CA ARG A 311 -1.02 -20.77 -0.97
C ARG A 311 -2.11 -21.22 -1.92
N VAL A 312 -3.20 -20.46 -2.03
CA VAL A 312 -4.34 -20.76 -2.92
C VAL A 312 -4.67 -19.49 -3.73
N PRO A 313 -3.78 -19.07 -4.64
CA PRO A 313 -3.92 -17.80 -5.35
C PRO A 313 -4.94 -17.85 -6.50
N ASP A 314 -5.20 -19.04 -7.06
CA ASP A 314 -5.98 -19.21 -8.28
C ASP A 314 -7.48 -19.29 -7.99
N PHE A 315 -8.27 -18.79 -8.92
CA PHE A 315 -9.74 -18.82 -8.88
C PHE A 315 -10.28 -19.45 -10.17
N SER A 316 -11.29 -20.31 -10.04
CA SER A 316 -12.04 -20.76 -11.22
C SER A 316 -12.94 -19.64 -11.75
N ALA A 317 -13.38 -19.77 -13.00
CA ALA A 317 -14.33 -18.82 -13.59
C ALA A 317 -15.67 -18.80 -12.83
N GLU A 318 -16.11 -19.97 -12.34
CA GLU A 318 -17.33 -20.12 -11.55
C GLU A 318 -17.20 -19.43 -10.18
N GLU A 319 -16.05 -19.58 -9.52
CA GLU A 319 -15.76 -18.88 -8.25
C GLU A 319 -15.76 -17.36 -8.45
N LEU A 320 -15.09 -16.85 -9.49
CA LEU A 320 -15.09 -15.42 -9.80
C LEU A 320 -16.50 -14.90 -10.09
N ALA A 321 -17.29 -15.61 -10.88
CA ALA A 321 -18.66 -15.26 -11.16
C ALA A 321 -19.56 -15.27 -9.89
N GLU A 322 -19.29 -16.16 -8.93
CA GLU A 322 -19.98 -16.17 -7.65
C GLU A 322 -19.53 -14.99 -6.77
N ILE A 323 -18.22 -14.75 -6.68
CA ILE A 323 -17.66 -13.61 -5.95
C ILE A 323 -18.23 -12.29 -6.49
N ASP A 324 -18.29 -12.09 -7.80
CA ASP A 324 -18.76 -10.87 -8.44
C ASP A 324 -20.22 -10.51 -8.13
N ARG A 325 -21.05 -11.49 -7.74
CA ARG A 325 -22.42 -11.21 -7.27
C ARG A 325 -22.46 -10.48 -5.91
N HIS A 326 -21.40 -10.57 -5.13
CA HIS A 326 -21.31 -10.00 -3.77
C HIS A 326 -20.24 -8.92 -3.65
N ALA A 327 -19.19 -9.01 -4.47
CA ALA A 327 -18.06 -8.10 -4.51
C ALA A 327 -18.35 -6.93 -5.46
N ILE A 328 -19.23 -6.03 -5.06
CA ILE A 328 -19.62 -4.86 -5.87
C ILE A 328 -19.05 -3.57 -5.26
N GLU A 329 -18.87 -2.57 -6.12
CA GLU A 329 -18.45 -1.24 -5.67
C GLU A 329 -19.42 -0.70 -4.62
N SER A 330 -18.90 -0.46 -3.42
CA SER A 330 -19.71 -0.20 -2.23
C SER A 330 -19.40 1.14 -1.57
N ARG A 331 -18.73 2.04 -2.28
CA ARG A 331 -18.35 3.38 -1.80
C ARG A 331 -17.57 3.38 -0.47
N VAL A 332 -16.80 2.32 -0.23
CA VAL A 332 -15.91 2.21 0.93
C VAL A 332 -14.56 2.90 0.71
N ASN A 333 -14.37 3.57 -0.43
CA ASN A 333 -13.16 4.31 -0.75
C ASN A 333 -13.13 5.64 -0.01
N LEU A 334 -12.41 5.71 1.12
CA LEU A 334 -12.22 6.95 1.89
C LEU A 334 -11.36 7.99 1.15
N TRP A 335 -10.68 7.58 0.09
CA TRP A 335 -9.77 8.40 -0.70
C TRP A 335 -10.36 8.76 -2.08
N ALA A 336 -11.66 8.53 -2.29
CA ALA A 336 -12.35 8.79 -3.55
C ALA A 336 -12.12 10.22 -4.07
N ALA A 337 -12.21 11.22 -3.18
CA ALA A 337 -11.96 12.62 -3.54
C ALA A 337 -10.58 12.87 -4.17
N SER A 338 -9.57 12.04 -3.86
CA SER A 338 -8.24 12.15 -4.48
C SER A 338 -8.16 11.51 -5.87
N SER A 339 -9.14 10.68 -6.24
CA SER A 339 -9.17 9.93 -7.50
C SER A 339 -10.23 10.46 -8.47
N GLU A 340 -11.07 11.41 -8.05
CA GLU A 340 -12.18 11.98 -8.85
C GLU A 340 -11.78 13.22 -9.67
N HIS A 341 -10.51 13.69 -9.54
CA HIS A 341 -10.01 14.89 -10.23
C HIS A 341 -9.23 14.58 -11.50
#